data_b090dfb24e251cb11d3d5525c0bb2f05
#
_entry.id   b090dfb24e251cb11d3d5525c0bb2f05
#
_cell.length_a   1.000
_cell.length_b   1.000
_cell.length_c   1.000
_cell.angle_alpha   90.00
_cell.angle_beta   90.00
_cell.angle_gamma   90.00
#
_symmetry.space_group_name_H-M   'P 1'
#
loop_
_entity.id
_entity.type
_entity.pdbx_description
1 polymer ?
#
loop_
_entity_poly.entity_id
_entity_poly.type
_entity_poly.pdbx_seq_one_letter_code
_entity_poly.pdbx_strand_id
1 'polypeptide(L)'
;MMAVLGSAPLFANSHMRLSPAGELKDYYKLKPFGNARILHMTDSHAQLMPVYFREPSVNLGVGDNFGKPPHIVGEHFMKYYGITGNKRLEYALTCINFPKHAEAMGRVGGFAQLKTVVDFLRESFGKEKTLFMDGGDTWQGSWTSLQTRGKDMVGALNLLGVDVCTGHWEFTYTEPEILENLKMLKAEFVAQNVKVKEDSIMEEKFTPYDEDEGWAFKPYTIKKLGNARVAVIGQAFPYTTIANPQRFIPDLTFGINADSMQELVDKVRKEEKPDAVIVISHNGYDVDKKMAQVVSGIDFIMGGHTHDGVPEAYPVKNDGGVTYVCNAGSNGKFLNVLDLDIQNGRIKDFKFTLLPIFSDLIPENPEMKKYIAEVRKPFEKDLGRVIATTEVTLFRRGNFNGSWDQIICDALREVKGADISLSPGFRWGTSVIPGQEITFDDLATQTAMTYPETYLKEMDGKTIKMILEDVADNLFNPDPFYQQGGDMVRTGGISYRFDPLGKIGNRLSNITLMNGKPLEPNKKYKVAGWATVGSKSPGEPIWETVETYLKAHKHIKQVKVDTPELVNVKGNPGITYNC
;
A
#
# COMPACT_ATOMS: atom_id res chain seq x y z
N MET A 1 10.90 -10.46 -42.49
CA MET A 1 11.98 -10.60 -41.51
C MET A 1 12.24 -9.20 -40.95
N MET A 2 11.48 -8.76 -39.96
CA MET A 2 11.73 -7.52 -39.24
C MET A 2 12.32 -7.91 -37.89
N ALA A 3 13.53 -7.45 -37.64
CA ALA A 3 14.24 -7.68 -36.39
C ALA A 3 13.50 -6.97 -35.27
N VAL A 4 13.06 -7.73 -34.28
CA VAL A 4 12.62 -7.24 -32.98
C VAL A 4 13.88 -6.76 -32.27
N LEU A 5 14.15 -5.48 -32.30
CA LEU A 5 15.12 -4.85 -31.41
C LEU A 5 14.52 -4.89 -30.01
N GLY A 6 15.01 -5.82 -29.18
CA GLY A 6 14.75 -5.84 -27.76
C GLY A 6 15.21 -4.51 -27.15
N SER A 7 14.27 -3.75 -26.60
CA SER A 7 14.60 -2.61 -25.77
C SER A 7 15.31 -3.12 -24.53
N ALA A 8 16.62 -2.88 -24.46
CA ALA A 8 17.35 -3.01 -23.21
C ALA A 8 16.70 -2.07 -22.17
N PRO A 9 16.56 -2.50 -20.91
CA PRO A 9 15.96 -1.64 -19.89
C PRO A 9 16.73 -0.34 -19.77
N LEU A 10 16.02 0.78 -19.78
CA LEU A 10 16.50 2.17 -19.69
C LEU A 10 17.35 2.48 -18.44
N PHE A 11 17.60 1.49 -17.58
CA PHE A 11 18.46 1.59 -16.39
C PHE A 11 19.97 1.66 -16.69
N ALA A 12 20.41 1.49 -17.91
CA ALA A 12 21.85 1.45 -18.24
C ALA A 12 22.60 2.76 -17.92
N ASN A 13 21.92 3.88 -17.62
CA ASN A 13 22.57 5.18 -17.39
C ASN A 13 22.23 5.91 -16.07
N SER A 14 21.42 5.37 -15.18
CA SER A 14 21.25 5.94 -13.83
C SER A 14 22.13 5.18 -12.82
N HIS A 15 23.43 5.46 -12.81
CA HIS A 15 24.31 5.03 -11.73
C HIS A 15 23.94 5.80 -10.47
N MET A 16 22.96 5.32 -9.71
CA MET A 16 22.79 5.69 -8.32
C MET A 16 23.93 5.02 -7.52
N ARG A 17 25.11 5.67 -7.54
CA ARG A 17 26.22 5.30 -6.66
C ARG A 17 25.89 5.84 -5.27
N LEU A 18 25.28 5.01 -4.45
CA LEU A 18 25.17 5.25 -3.01
C LEU A 18 26.55 5.01 -2.40
N SER A 19 27.30 6.08 -2.15
CA SER A 19 28.58 6.00 -1.41
C SER A 19 28.31 5.87 0.09
N PRO A 20 29.13 5.16 0.87
CA PRO A 20 28.88 4.89 2.29
C PRO A 20 29.06 6.08 3.24
N ALA A 21 29.57 7.21 2.80
CA ALA A 21 29.79 8.41 3.62
C ALA A 21 29.77 9.64 2.72
N GLY A 22 28.62 10.30 2.62
CA GLY A 22 28.47 11.53 1.86
C GLY A 22 27.43 12.46 2.52
N GLU A 23 27.45 13.73 2.14
CA GLU A 23 26.37 14.64 2.49
C GLU A 23 25.07 14.24 1.77
N LEU A 24 23.91 14.65 2.27
CA LEU A 24 22.59 14.37 1.68
C LEU A 24 22.58 14.55 0.15
N LYS A 25 23.19 15.62 -0.34
CA LYS A 25 23.33 15.93 -1.77
C LYS A 25 24.03 14.85 -2.61
N ASP A 26 24.89 14.03 -2.00
CA ASP A 26 25.63 12.99 -2.74
C ASP A 26 24.79 11.74 -2.97
N TYR A 27 23.84 11.46 -2.06
CA TYR A 27 22.92 10.33 -2.15
C TYR A 27 21.65 10.64 -2.96
N TYR A 28 21.12 11.87 -2.78
CA TYR A 28 19.84 12.28 -3.35
C TYR A 28 20.01 13.33 -4.47
N LYS A 29 21.23 13.55 -4.94
CA LYS A 29 21.55 14.47 -6.04
C LYS A 29 21.05 13.91 -7.37
N LEU A 30 19.85 14.30 -7.73
CA LEU A 30 19.35 14.06 -9.08
C LEU A 30 19.88 15.15 -10.02
N LYS A 31 20.41 14.74 -11.19
CA LYS A 31 20.73 15.72 -12.23
C LYS A 31 19.41 16.34 -12.70
N PRO A 32 19.28 17.67 -12.70
CA PRO A 32 18.09 18.33 -13.24
C PRO A 32 17.79 17.84 -14.66
N PHE A 33 16.52 17.53 -14.91
CA PHE A 33 16.04 17.09 -16.21
C PHE A 33 14.68 17.75 -16.49
N GLY A 34 14.45 18.23 -17.71
CA GLY A 34 13.20 18.84 -18.10
C GLY A 34 12.86 20.15 -17.39
N ASN A 35 11.58 20.46 -17.33
CA ASN A 35 11.05 21.75 -16.83
C ASN A 35 9.86 21.63 -15.86
N ALA A 36 9.42 20.41 -15.55
CA ALA A 36 8.45 20.10 -14.49
C ALA A 36 8.87 18.84 -13.73
N ARG A 37 8.67 18.83 -12.40
CA ARG A 37 8.95 17.69 -11.52
C ARG A 37 7.71 17.29 -10.76
N ILE A 38 7.48 15.99 -10.66
CA ILE A 38 6.43 15.40 -9.85
C ILE A 38 7.08 14.50 -8.80
N LEU A 39 6.77 14.76 -7.56
CA LEU A 39 7.06 13.91 -6.42
C LEU A 39 5.79 13.13 -6.08
N HIS A 40 5.92 11.85 -5.78
CA HIS A 40 4.79 11.02 -5.41
C HIS A 40 5.16 10.03 -4.31
N MET A 41 4.36 10.01 -3.26
CA MET A 41 4.33 8.98 -2.23
C MET A 41 2.93 8.36 -2.18
N THR A 42 2.80 7.22 -1.52
CA THR A 42 1.53 6.52 -1.31
C THR A 42 1.63 5.57 -0.10
N ASP A 43 0.50 5.12 0.42
CA ASP A 43 0.40 4.03 1.40
C ASP A 43 1.32 4.23 2.62
N SER A 44 1.40 5.45 3.14
CA SER A 44 2.27 5.74 4.30
C SER A 44 1.75 5.11 5.60
N HIS A 45 0.46 4.76 5.66
CA HIS A 45 -0.20 4.09 6.78
C HIS A 45 0.14 4.69 8.14
N ALA A 46 0.12 6.02 8.19
CA ALA A 46 0.40 6.80 9.39
C ALA A 46 1.74 6.48 10.08
N GLN A 47 2.76 6.05 9.32
CA GLN A 47 4.09 5.76 9.83
C GLN A 47 4.93 7.05 9.87
N LEU A 48 4.68 7.90 10.89
CA LEU A 48 5.42 9.14 11.10
C LEU A 48 6.89 8.90 11.44
N MET A 49 7.18 7.81 12.15
CA MET A 49 8.54 7.42 12.56
C MET A 49 9.19 6.51 11.52
N PRO A 50 10.54 6.49 11.42
CA PRO A 50 11.24 5.49 10.63
C PRO A 50 10.96 4.08 11.12
N VAL A 51 10.86 3.12 10.20
CA VAL A 51 10.44 1.74 10.45
C VAL A 51 11.44 0.72 9.90
N TYR A 52 11.38 -0.51 10.41
CA TYR A 52 11.89 -1.66 9.69
C TYR A 52 10.74 -2.22 8.82
N PHE A 53 11.03 -2.47 7.56
CA PHE A 53 10.01 -2.98 6.64
C PHE A 53 10.61 -3.98 5.66
N ARG A 54 10.28 -5.27 5.86
CA ARG A 54 10.74 -6.38 5.03
C ARG A 54 9.83 -6.53 3.81
N GLU A 55 10.41 -6.49 2.62
CA GLU A 55 9.69 -6.78 1.37
C GLU A 55 9.22 -8.23 1.29
N PRO A 56 8.22 -8.54 0.44
CA PRO A 56 7.67 -9.88 0.35
C PRO A 56 8.66 -10.90 -0.23
N SER A 57 8.57 -12.14 0.27
CA SER A 57 9.19 -13.31 -0.35
C SER A 57 8.25 -14.03 -1.32
N VAL A 58 6.95 -13.70 -1.26
CA VAL A 58 5.92 -14.25 -2.14
C VAL A 58 5.00 -13.12 -2.60
N ASN A 59 5.00 -12.85 -3.92
CA ASN A 59 4.10 -11.91 -4.60
C ASN A 59 3.77 -12.50 -5.98
N LEU A 60 2.76 -13.37 -6.03
CA LEU A 60 2.44 -14.17 -7.20
C LEU A 60 1.64 -13.39 -8.23
N GLY A 61 2.13 -13.35 -9.46
CA GLY A 61 1.38 -12.88 -10.62
C GLY A 61 0.70 -14.03 -11.36
N VAL A 62 -0.48 -13.76 -11.91
CA VAL A 62 -1.24 -14.69 -12.76
C VAL A 62 -1.59 -14.07 -14.10
N GLY A 63 -1.96 -14.89 -15.07
CA GLY A 63 -2.34 -14.43 -16.41
C GLY A 63 -1.24 -13.60 -17.07
N ASP A 64 -1.61 -12.44 -17.61
CA ASP A 64 -0.70 -11.52 -18.28
C ASP A 64 0.33 -10.86 -17.34
N ASN A 65 0.13 -10.94 -16.04
CA ASN A 65 1.01 -10.38 -15.02
C ASN A 65 2.07 -11.36 -14.51
N PHE A 66 2.00 -12.64 -14.91
CA PHE A 66 3.02 -13.63 -14.57
C PHE A 66 4.41 -13.18 -15.01
N GLY A 67 5.35 -13.15 -14.08
CA GLY A 67 6.76 -12.80 -14.33
C GLY A 67 7.01 -11.35 -14.75
N LYS A 68 6.05 -10.46 -14.51
CA LYS A 68 6.18 -9.02 -14.74
C LYS A 68 6.11 -8.26 -13.39
N PRO A 69 6.67 -7.06 -13.29
CA PRO A 69 6.45 -6.21 -12.12
C PRO A 69 4.94 -6.03 -11.82
N PRO A 70 4.57 -6.09 -10.53
CA PRO A 70 5.39 -6.19 -9.33
C PRO A 70 5.66 -7.63 -8.87
N HIS A 71 5.25 -8.64 -9.65
CA HIS A 71 5.29 -10.06 -9.30
C HIS A 71 6.66 -10.70 -9.55
N ILE A 72 7.71 -10.01 -9.11
CA ILE A 72 9.10 -10.46 -9.17
C ILE A 72 9.72 -10.10 -7.81
N VAL A 73 10.28 -11.06 -7.09
CA VAL A 73 10.80 -10.84 -5.72
C VAL A 73 12.22 -11.37 -5.54
N GLY A 74 12.90 -10.94 -4.49
CA GLY A 74 14.20 -11.44 -4.08
C GLY A 74 15.27 -11.32 -5.16
N GLU A 75 16.00 -12.41 -5.41
CA GLU A 75 17.05 -12.48 -6.43
C GLU A 75 16.53 -12.27 -7.86
N HIS A 76 15.28 -12.66 -8.13
CA HIS A 76 14.64 -12.41 -9.42
C HIS A 76 14.46 -10.91 -9.66
N PHE A 77 14.06 -10.16 -8.63
CA PHE A 77 13.94 -8.71 -8.67
C PHE A 77 15.29 -8.04 -8.92
N MET A 78 16.32 -8.43 -8.14
CA MET A 78 17.68 -7.88 -8.29
C MET A 78 18.22 -8.11 -9.70
N LYS A 79 17.98 -9.30 -10.27
CA LYS A 79 18.40 -9.64 -11.63
C LYS A 79 17.63 -8.87 -12.69
N TYR A 80 16.30 -8.77 -12.55
CA TYR A 80 15.44 -8.07 -13.52
C TYR A 80 15.83 -6.61 -13.67
N TYR A 81 16.07 -5.91 -12.56
CA TYR A 81 16.44 -4.49 -12.55
C TYR A 81 17.96 -4.24 -12.63
N GLY A 82 18.81 -5.27 -12.73
CA GLY A 82 20.25 -5.11 -12.85
C GLY A 82 20.93 -4.44 -11.64
N ILE A 83 20.36 -4.57 -10.44
CA ILE A 83 20.84 -3.91 -9.21
C ILE A 83 21.68 -4.84 -8.31
N THR A 84 22.16 -5.94 -8.84
CA THR A 84 22.98 -6.92 -8.12
C THR A 84 24.25 -6.28 -7.55
N GLY A 85 24.59 -6.62 -6.30
CA GLY A 85 25.78 -6.11 -5.60
C GLY A 85 25.58 -4.79 -4.86
N ASN A 86 24.44 -4.13 -4.99
CA ASN A 86 24.10 -2.95 -4.20
C ASN A 86 23.29 -3.33 -2.95
N LYS A 87 23.98 -3.47 -1.81
CA LYS A 87 23.36 -3.91 -0.54
C LYS A 87 22.26 -2.98 -0.02
N ARG A 88 22.35 -1.67 -0.27
CA ARG A 88 21.30 -0.74 0.15
C ARG A 88 20.03 -0.90 -0.69
N LEU A 89 20.17 -1.08 -1.99
CA LEU A 89 19.00 -1.38 -2.85
C LEU A 89 18.45 -2.78 -2.59
N GLU A 90 19.32 -3.77 -2.32
CA GLU A 90 18.90 -5.11 -1.88
C GLU A 90 18.05 -5.02 -0.60
N TYR A 91 18.51 -4.26 0.41
CA TYR A 91 17.78 -4.01 1.65
C TYR A 91 16.46 -3.27 1.43
N ALA A 92 16.47 -2.24 0.57
CA ALA A 92 15.28 -1.43 0.33
C ALA A 92 14.21 -2.16 -0.48
N LEU A 93 14.59 -3.03 -1.42
CA LEU A 93 13.70 -3.55 -2.46
C LEU A 93 13.43 -5.06 -2.37
N THR A 94 14.08 -5.75 -1.43
CA THR A 94 13.94 -7.22 -1.29
C THR A 94 13.94 -7.66 0.16
N CYS A 95 13.58 -8.92 0.39
CA CYS A 95 13.70 -9.58 1.69
C CYS A 95 15.08 -10.23 1.94
N ILE A 96 15.97 -10.25 0.95
CA ILE A 96 17.26 -10.97 1.03
C ILE A 96 18.10 -10.40 2.16
N ASN A 97 18.62 -11.29 3.02
CA ASN A 97 19.44 -10.92 4.18
C ASN A 97 18.85 -9.80 5.05
N PHE A 98 17.52 -9.66 5.08
CA PHE A 98 16.85 -8.52 5.69
C PHE A 98 17.31 -8.22 7.13
N PRO A 99 17.38 -9.17 8.09
CA PRO A 99 17.79 -8.86 9.46
C PRO A 99 19.19 -8.24 9.52
N LYS A 100 20.13 -8.84 8.79
CA LYS A 100 21.53 -8.37 8.74
C LYS A 100 21.65 -6.98 8.12
N HIS A 101 20.88 -6.70 7.07
CA HIS A 101 20.88 -5.39 6.45
C HIS A 101 20.19 -4.35 7.33
N ALA A 102 19.08 -4.70 7.97
CA ALA A 102 18.36 -3.83 8.90
C ALA A 102 19.23 -3.45 10.11
N GLU A 103 19.97 -4.41 10.67
CA GLU A 103 20.92 -4.16 11.75
C GLU A 103 22.06 -3.20 11.30
N ALA A 104 22.60 -3.39 10.09
CA ALA A 104 23.71 -2.60 9.57
C ALA A 104 23.33 -1.22 9.06
N MET A 105 22.12 -1.04 8.52
CA MET A 105 21.67 0.18 7.82
C MET A 105 20.56 0.93 8.53
N GLY A 106 20.03 0.38 9.63
CA GLY A 106 18.97 1.02 10.39
C GLY A 106 17.60 0.99 9.70
N ARG A 107 16.75 1.93 10.09
CA ARG A 107 15.37 2.04 9.63
C ARG A 107 15.24 2.81 8.31
N VAL A 108 14.09 2.69 7.68
CA VAL A 108 13.72 3.39 6.44
C VAL A 108 12.47 4.24 6.65
N GLY A 109 12.22 5.18 5.75
CA GLY A 109 11.08 6.08 5.86
C GLY A 109 11.25 7.13 6.95
N GLY A 110 10.12 7.52 7.55
CA GLY A 110 10.04 8.59 8.54
C GLY A 110 9.74 9.96 7.92
N PHE A 111 8.69 10.62 8.41
CA PHE A 111 8.22 11.89 7.82
C PHE A 111 9.21 13.03 8.04
N ALA A 112 10.01 13.00 9.10
CA ALA A 112 11.05 14.02 9.34
C ALA A 112 12.18 13.90 8.31
N GLN A 113 12.56 12.69 7.93
CA GLN A 113 13.52 12.41 6.87
C GLN A 113 12.94 12.71 5.49
N LEU A 114 11.71 12.26 5.23
CA LEU A 114 11.01 12.50 3.98
C LEU A 114 10.89 14.00 3.69
N LYS A 115 10.52 14.82 4.71
CA LYS A 115 10.46 16.27 4.55
C LYS A 115 11.81 16.87 4.16
N THR A 116 12.90 16.42 4.75
CA THR A 116 14.25 16.87 4.36
C THR A 116 14.53 16.60 2.88
N VAL A 117 14.18 15.40 2.39
CA VAL A 117 14.38 15.05 0.97
C VAL A 117 13.47 15.84 0.06
N VAL A 118 12.18 15.99 0.41
CA VAL A 118 11.21 16.78 -0.39
C VAL A 118 11.65 18.24 -0.49
N ASP A 119 12.04 18.86 0.62
CA ASP A 119 12.51 20.25 0.62
C ASP A 119 13.77 20.40 -0.27
N PHE A 120 14.75 19.50 -0.12
CA PHE A 120 15.96 19.49 -0.95
C PHE A 120 15.66 19.33 -2.45
N LEU A 121 14.75 18.42 -2.81
CA LEU A 121 14.36 18.19 -4.20
C LEU A 121 13.60 19.39 -4.80
N ARG A 122 12.76 20.05 -4.01
CA ARG A 122 12.06 21.27 -4.40
C ARG A 122 13.01 22.45 -4.59
N GLU A 123 13.93 22.65 -3.65
CA GLU A 123 14.93 23.73 -3.74
C GLU A 123 15.87 23.55 -4.94
N SER A 124 16.33 22.32 -5.19
CA SER A 124 17.28 22.02 -6.26
C SER A 124 16.69 22.09 -7.66
N PHE A 125 15.36 21.96 -7.83
CA PHE A 125 14.70 21.97 -9.13
C PHE A 125 13.89 23.24 -9.40
N GLY A 126 13.39 23.87 -8.35
CA GLY A 126 12.47 25.01 -8.37
C GLY A 126 11.12 24.60 -7.76
N LYS A 127 10.76 25.25 -6.68
CA LYS A 127 9.53 24.95 -5.92
C LYS A 127 8.28 25.14 -6.78
N GLU A 128 8.26 26.17 -7.60
CA GLU A 128 7.18 26.52 -8.51
C GLU A 128 7.03 25.57 -9.73
N LYS A 129 8.00 24.67 -9.92
CA LYS A 129 8.03 23.65 -10.97
C LYS A 129 7.84 22.24 -10.43
N THR A 130 7.62 22.11 -9.11
CA THR A 130 7.55 20.82 -8.43
C THR A 130 6.17 20.63 -7.83
N LEU A 131 5.47 19.58 -8.22
CA LEU A 131 4.21 19.08 -7.65
C LEU A 131 4.51 17.92 -6.74
N PHE A 132 3.89 17.87 -5.54
CA PHE A 132 3.97 16.73 -4.66
C PHE A 132 2.58 16.09 -4.45
N MET A 133 2.47 14.80 -4.74
CA MET A 133 1.21 14.05 -4.68
C MET A 133 1.29 12.92 -3.66
N ASP A 134 0.16 12.64 -3.01
CA ASP A 134 -0.04 11.51 -2.11
C ASP A 134 -1.13 10.59 -2.62
N GLY A 135 -0.78 9.36 -2.94
CA GLY A 135 -1.66 8.33 -3.51
C GLY A 135 -2.73 7.77 -2.57
N GLY A 136 -2.82 8.27 -1.32
CA GLY A 136 -3.77 7.80 -0.32
C GLY A 136 -3.21 6.69 0.58
N ASP A 137 -4.08 6.14 1.43
CA ASP A 137 -3.72 5.24 2.54
C ASP A 137 -2.75 5.90 3.53
N THR A 138 -2.97 7.17 3.81
CA THR A 138 -2.08 7.95 4.66
C THR A 138 -2.62 8.12 6.08
N TRP A 139 -3.95 8.19 6.27
CA TRP A 139 -4.53 8.57 7.57
C TRP A 139 -4.74 7.41 8.55
N GLN A 140 -4.46 6.17 8.17
CA GLN A 140 -4.71 4.98 8.99
C GLN A 140 -3.48 4.05 9.04
N GLY A 141 -3.23 3.38 10.17
CA GLY A 141 -2.20 2.35 10.34
C GLY A 141 -1.30 2.52 11.57
N SER A 142 -1.54 3.53 12.43
CA SER A 142 -0.83 3.70 13.70
C SER A 142 -1.80 3.98 14.85
N TRP A 143 -1.33 3.78 16.09
CA TRP A 143 -2.11 4.12 17.27
C TRP A 143 -2.43 5.61 17.34
N THR A 144 -1.45 6.45 17.08
CA THR A 144 -1.62 7.90 17.10
C THR A 144 -2.74 8.33 16.15
N SER A 145 -2.71 7.83 14.91
CA SER A 145 -3.72 8.17 13.92
C SER A 145 -5.11 7.63 14.26
N LEU A 146 -5.20 6.42 14.82
CA LEU A 146 -6.46 5.89 15.32
C LEU A 146 -7.06 6.81 16.40
N GLN A 147 -6.26 7.29 17.35
CA GLN A 147 -6.70 8.13 18.46
C GLN A 147 -7.01 9.57 18.02
N THR A 148 -6.26 10.11 17.08
CA THR A 148 -6.49 11.46 16.53
C THR A 148 -7.50 11.48 15.40
N ARG A 149 -8.01 10.32 14.98
CA ARG A 149 -8.93 10.16 13.85
C ARG A 149 -8.34 10.72 12.55
N GLY A 150 -7.04 10.46 12.30
CA GLY A 150 -6.31 10.88 11.11
C GLY A 150 -5.79 12.33 11.14
N LYS A 151 -6.12 13.13 12.16
CA LYS A 151 -5.74 14.56 12.22
C LYS A 151 -4.24 14.78 12.33
N ASP A 152 -3.50 13.86 12.96
CA ASP A 152 -2.05 13.85 13.01
C ASP A 152 -1.43 13.76 11.60
N MET A 153 -2.02 12.92 10.74
CA MET A 153 -1.53 12.77 9.37
C MET A 153 -1.91 13.94 8.47
N VAL A 154 -3.10 14.51 8.64
CA VAL A 154 -3.50 15.75 7.95
C VAL A 154 -2.51 16.88 8.25
N GLY A 155 -2.13 17.07 9.52
CA GLY A 155 -1.12 18.06 9.89
C GLY A 155 0.27 17.73 9.32
N ALA A 156 0.67 16.46 9.31
CA ALA A 156 1.93 16.03 8.72
C ALA A 156 1.97 16.26 7.20
N LEU A 157 0.89 15.95 6.45
CA LEU A 157 0.77 16.23 5.03
C LEU A 157 0.86 17.73 4.73
N ASN A 158 0.21 18.56 5.56
CA ASN A 158 0.30 20.01 5.44
C ASN A 158 1.73 20.53 5.63
N LEU A 159 2.50 19.96 6.57
CA LEU A 159 3.91 20.29 6.78
C LEU A 159 4.81 19.77 5.66
N LEU A 160 4.56 18.55 5.14
CA LEU A 160 5.26 18.02 3.96
C LEU A 160 5.03 18.91 2.73
N GLY A 161 3.90 19.62 2.71
CA GLY A 161 3.49 20.42 1.58
C GLY A 161 2.97 19.58 0.41
N VAL A 162 2.18 18.56 0.68
CA VAL A 162 1.45 17.82 -0.34
C VAL A 162 0.49 18.78 -1.05
N ASP A 163 0.42 18.69 -2.38
CA ASP A 163 -0.38 19.59 -3.21
C ASP A 163 -1.69 18.95 -3.68
N VAL A 164 -1.68 17.62 -3.92
CA VAL A 164 -2.84 16.84 -4.39
C VAL A 164 -2.81 15.45 -3.74
N CYS A 165 -3.97 14.93 -3.37
CA CYS A 165 -4.10 13.56 -2.85
C CYS A 165 -5.41 12.90 -3.28
N THR A 166 -5.47 11.59 -3.12
CA THR A 166 -6.68 10.75 -3.23
C THR A 166 -6.81 9.87 -1.98
N GLY A 167 -7.69 8.87 -1.95
CA GLY A 167 -7.91 8.11 -0.72
C GLY A 167 -8.39 6.66 -0.89
N HIS A 168 -8.25 5.93 0.24
CA HIS A 168 -8.79 4.58 0.49
C HIS A 168 -9.09 4.40 1.98
N TRP A 169 -8.09 4.14 2.85
CA TRP A 169 -8.30 4.02 4.31
C TRP A 169 -8.59 5.37 5.00
N GLU A 170 -8.55 6.48 4.28
CA GLU A 170 -9.15 7.74 4.69
C GLU A 170 -10.65 7.57 4.97
N PHE A 171 -11.30 6.69 4.21
CA PHE A 171 -12.71 6.34 4.33
C PHE A 171 -13.02 5.32 5.45
N THR A 172 -12.03 4.94 6.26
CA THR A 172 -12.26 4.14 7.48
C THR A 172 -12.85 4.97 8.62
N TYR A 173 -12.81 6.29 8.51
CA TYR A 173 -13.47 7.22 9.42
C TYR A 173 -14.90 7.48 8.97
N THR A 174 -15.72 8.10 9.84
CA THR A 174 -17.08 8.47 9.47
C THR A 174 -17.10 9.66 8.50
N GLU A 175 -18.14 9.81 7.69
CA GLU A 175 -18.26 10.92 6.74
C GLU A 175 -18.06 12.30 7.39
N PRO A 176 -18.64 12.62 8.57
CA PRO A 176 -18.35 13.88 9.24
C PRO A 176 -16.87 14.08 9.59
N GLU A 177 -16.17 13.01 10.04
CA GLU A 177 -14.74 13.07 10.37
C GLU A 177 -13.89 13.27 9.11
N ILE A 178 -14.24 12.59 8.02
CA ILE A 178 -13.58 12.76 6.71
C ILE A 178 -13.72 14.21 6.25
N LEU A 179 -14.92 14.75 6.25
CA LEU A 179 -15.18 16.13 5.83
C LEU A 179 -14.48 17.15 6.73
N GLU A 180 -14.38 16.90 8.04
CA GLU A 180 -13.60 17.74 8.95
C GLU A 180 -12.11 17.71 8.61
N ASN A 181 -11.56 16.52 8.39
CA ASN A 181 -10.16 16.34 8.00
C ASN A 181 -9.86 17.03 6.66
N LEU A 182 -10.73 16.90 5.68
CA LEU A 182 -10.58 17.57 4.38
C LEU A 182 -10.62 19.10 4.48
N LYS A 183 -11.40 19.68 5.41
CA LYS A 183 -11.37 21.13 5.68
C LYS A 183 -10.03 21.60 6.26
N MET A 184 -9.34 20.75 7.02
CA MET A 184 -8.04 21.04 7.61
C MET A 184 -6.88 20.80 6.62
N LEU A 185 -7.08 19.95 5.64
CA LEU A 185 -6.10 19.57 4.64
C LEU A 185 -5.86 20.72 3.65
N LYS A 186 -4.58 21.05 3.39
CA LYS A 186 -4.20 22.07 2.40
C LYS A 186 -4.09 21.50 0.99
N ALA A 187 -3.81 20.21 0.87
CA ALA A 187 -3.81 19.52 -0.43
C ALA A 187 -5.22 19.48 -1.03
N GLU A 188 -5.32 19.53 -2.35
CA GLU A 188 -6.58 19.26 -3.02
C GLU A 188 -6.84 17.74 -3.05
N PHE A 189 -7.96 17.34 -2.46
CA PHE A 189 -8.42 15.96 -2.55
C PHE A 189 -9.21 15.76 -3.84
N VAL A 190 -8.80 14.77 -4.65
CA VAL A 190 -9.42 14.45 -5.94
C VAL A 190 -9.83 12.98 -6.03
N ALA A 191 -11.07 12.72 -6.48
CA ALA A 191 -11.60 11.36 -6.63
C ALA A 191 -12.80 11.33 -7.59
N GLN A 192 -12.58 11.02 -8.86
CA GLN A 192 -13.62 11.01 -9.88
C GLN A 192 -14.62 9.85 -9.73
N ASN A 193 -14.22 8.79 -9.04
CA ASN A 193 -14.99 7.55 -8.87
C ASN A 193 -15.73 7.46 -7.53
N VAL A 194 -15.73 8.52 -6.72
CA VAL A 194 -16.52 8.62 -5.50
C VAL A 194 -17.76 9.45 -5.78
N LYS A 195 -18.91 8.81 -5.71
CA LYS A 195 -20.21 9.42 -6.00
C LYS A 195 -21.07 9.48 -4.75
N VAL A 196 -21.92 10.49 -4.64
CA VAL A 196 -22.98 10.56 -3.64
C VAL A 196 -24.19 9.77 -4.15
N LYS A 197 -24.83 9.00 -3.29
CA LYS A 197 -26.08 8.28 -3.64
C LYS A 197 -27.20 9.28 -3.96
N GLU A 198 -28.02 8.98 -4.95
CA GLU A 198 -29.13 9.84 -5.37
C GLU A 198 -30.09 10.16 -4.20
N ASP A 199 -30.47 9.15 -3.41
CA ASP A 199 -31.33 9.36 -2.23
C ASP A 199 -30.67 10.30 -1.22
N SER A 200 -29.36 10.24 -1.06
CA SER A 200 -28.63 11.09 -0.11
C SER A 200 -28.52 12.54 -0.59
N ILE A 201 -28.50 12.77 -1.91
CA ILE A 201 -28.59 14.11 -2.50
C ILE A 201 -30.01 14.67 -2.29
N MET A 202 -31.04 13.89 -2.63
CA MET A 202 -32.45 14.30 -2.48
C MET A 202 -32.85 14.60 -1.02
N GLU A 203 -32.26 13.87 -0.08
CA GLU A 203 -32.50 14.04 1.35
C GLU A 203 -31.54 15.05 2.03
N GLU A 204 -30.71 15.74 1.24
CA GLU A 204 -29.70 16.73 1.69
C GLU A 204 -28.73 16.19 2.78
N LYS A 205 -28.48 14.88 2.77
CA LYS A 205 -27.55 14.24 3.73
C LYS A 205 -26.09 14.50 3.43
N PHE A 206 -25.75 14.56 2.15
CA PHE A 206 -24.40 14.85 1.68
C PHE A 206 -24.47 15.83 0.50
N THR A 207 -23.70 16.91 0.57
CA THR A 207 -23.62 17.90 -0.53
C THR A 207 -22.52 17.47 -1.51
N PRO A 208 -22.87 17.07 -2.74
CA PRO A 208 -21.88 16.71 -3.74
C PRO A 208 -21.07 17.92 -4.19
N TYR A 209 -19.88 17.67 -4.73
CA TYR A 209 -19.09 18.68 -5.41
C TYR A 209 -19.78 19.17 -6.70
N ASP A 210 -20.44 18.24 -7.40
CA ASP A 210 -21.20 18.48 -8.62
C ASP A 210 -22.46 17.62 -8.58
N GLU A 211 -23.64 18.28 -8.58
CA GLU A 211 -24.94 17.59 -8.45
C GLU A 211 -25.31 16.84 -9.74
N ASP A 212 -24.99 17.38 -10.91
CA ASP A 212 -25.35 16.79 -12.21
C ASP A 212 -24.60 15.47 -12.43
N GLU A 213 -23.32 15.44 -12.08
CA GLU A 213 -22.45 14.25 -12.18
C GLU A 213 -22.49 13.37 -10.93
N GLY A 214 -23.02 13.88 -9.82
CA GLY A 214 -23.06 13.20 -8.52
C GLY A 214 -21.68 13.00 -7.88
N TRP A 215 -20.64 13.74 -8.29
CA TRP A 215 -19.31 13.63 -7.69
C TRP A 215 -19.30 14.13 -6.25
N ALA A 216 -18.85 13.28 -5.34
CA ALA A 216 -18.69 13.67 -3.93
C ALA A 216 -17.53 14.68 -3.74
N PHE A 217 -16.49 14.56 -4.55
CA PHE A 217 -15.26 15.36 -4.50
C PHE A 217 -14.89 15.84 -5.90
N LYS A 218 -13.91 16.77 -5.99
CA LYS A 218 -13.35 17.19 -7.28
C LYS A 218 -12.88 15.95 -8.06
N PRO A 219 -13.26 15.78 -9.34
CA PRO A 219 -12.78 14.65 -10.13
C PRO A 219 -11.32 14.84 -10.58
N TYR A 220 -10.89 16.08 -10.79
CA TYR A 220 -9.54 16.44 -11.20
C TYR A 220 -9.18 17.86 -10.76
N THR A 221 -7.91 18.21 -10.89
CA THR A 221 -7.38 19.57 -10.71
C THR A 221 -6.33 19.90 -11.77
N ILE A 222 -6.15 21.19 -12.07
CA ILE A 222 -5.11 21.70 -12.97
C ILE A 222 -4.04 22.38 -12.14
N LYS A 223 -2.79 21.91 -12.27
CA LYS A 223 -1.61 22.50 -11.62
C LYS A 223 -0.71 23.18 -12.65
N LYS A 224 -0.22 24.35 -12.29
CA LYS A 224 0.73 25.09 -13.11
C LYS A 224 2.14 24.90 -12.54
N LEU A 225 3.02 24.26 -13.30
CA LEU A 225 4.41 23.99 -12.95
C LEU A 225 5.33 24.82 -13.84
N GLY A 226 5.70 26.03 -13.39
CA GLY A 226 6.33 27.02 -14.25
C GLY A 226 5.41 27.40 -15.41
N ASN A 227 5.78 27.04 -16.64
CA ASN A 227 4.95 27.28 -17.82
C ASN A 227 4.08 26.08 -18.21
N ALA A 228 4.30 24.91 -17.59
CA ALA A 228 3.56 23.69 -17.90
C ALA A 228 2.21 23.65 -17.15
N ARG A 229 1.17 23.14 -17.83
CA ARG A 229 -0.16 22.85 -17.28
C ARG A 229 -0.32 21.35 -17.13
N VAL A 230 -0.44 20.86 -15.92
CA VAL A 230 -0.60 19.44 -15.61
C VAL A 230 -2.00 19.21 -15.05
N ALA A 231 -2.77 18.35 -15.69
CA ALA A 231 -4.02 17.85 -15.15
C ALA A 231 -3.74 16.64 -14.24
N VAL A 232 -4.32 16.62 -13.04
CA VAL A 232 -4.27 15.50 -12.11
C VAL A 232 -5.69 15.01 -11.88
N ILE A 233 -6.02 13.82 -12.38
CA ILE A 233 -7.31 13.15 -12.19
C ILE A 233 -7.18 12.23 -10.98
N GLY A 234 -8.14 12.24 -10.07
CA GLY A 234 -8.16 11.37 -8.89
C GLY A 234 -8.91 10.07 -9.12
N GLN A 235 -8.34 8.97 -8.64
CA GLN A 235 -8.98 7.65 -8.62
C GLN A 235 -8.79 7.04 -7.24
N ALA A 236 -9.80 7.15 -6.38
CA ALA A 236 -9.83 6.50 -5.07
C ALA A 236 -10.01 4.98 -5.20
N PHE A 237 -9.73 4.23 -4.13
CA PHE A 237 -9.87 2.78 -4.15
C PHE A 237 -11.30 2.36 -4.52
N PRO A 238 -11.50 1.58 -5.59
CA PRO A 238 -12.83 1.33 -6.12
C PRO A 238 -13.68 0.38 -5.28
N TYR A 239 -13.05 -0.43 -4.42
CA TYR A 239 -13.72 -1.42 -3.56
C TYR A 239 -13.72 -1.01 -2.09
N THR A 240 -13.73 0.29 -1.80
CA THR A 240 -13.70 0.84 -0.43
C THR A 240 -14.80 0.27 0.47
N THR A 241 -16.01 0.05 -0.05
CA THR A 241 -17.13 -0.52 0.71
C THR A 241 -17.01 -2.02 1.02
N ILE A 242 -16.06 -2.71 0.39
CA ILE A 242 -15.70 -4.10 0.75
C ILE A 242 -14.67 -4.11 1.87
N ALA A 243 -13.73 -3.15 1.84
CA ALA A 243 -12.68 -3.02 2.86
C ALA A 243 -13.16 -2.30 4.12
N ASN A 244 -14.10 -1.36 4.02
CA ASN A 244 -14.61 -0.54 5.12
C ASN A 244 -16.11 -0.76 5.35
N PRO A 245 -16.58 -0.73 6.62
CA PRO A 245 -18.00 -0.82 6.93
C PRO A 245 -18.82 0.28 6.26
N GLN A 246 -19.80 -0.09 5.45
CA GLN A 246 -20.71 0.87 4.77
C GLN A 246 -21.38 1.84 5.76
N ARG A 247 -21.59 1.44 7.03
CA ARG A 247 -22.15 2.30 8.08
C ARG A 247 -21.30 3.51 8.44
N PHE A 248 -20.01 3.55 8.04
CA PHE A 248 -19.12 4.69 8.24
C PHE A 248 -19.28 5.72 7.13
N ILE A 249 -19.61 5.26 5.94
CA ILE A 249 -19.74 6.05 4.72
C ILE A 249 -21.06 5.71 4.01
N PRO A 250 -22.23 5.90 4.71
CA PRO A 250 -23.53 5.45 4.23
C PRO A 250 -23.97 6.11 2.94
N ASP A 251 -23.53 7.34 2.68
CA ASP A 251 -24.02 8.19 1.59
C ASP A 251 -23.15 8.12 0.32
N LEU A 252 -21.97 7.44 0.41
CA LEU A 252 -21.00 7.35 -0.68
C LEU A 252 -21.04 6.01 -1.41
N THR A 253 -20.73 6.06 -2.71
CA THR A 253 -20.48 4.90 -3.57
C THR A 253 -19.12 5.00 -4.22
N PHE A 254 -18.55 3.85 -4.55
CA PHE A 254 -17.22 3.70 -5.15
C PHE A 254 -17.33 2.72 -6.32
N GLY A 255 -16.38 2.80 -7.24
CA GLY A 255 -16.32 1.84 -8.34
C GLY A 255 -15.15 2.09 -9.27
N ILE A 256 -14.99 1.18 -10.22
CA ILE A 256 -14.07 1.30 -11.32
C ILE A 256 -14.87 1.22 -12.63
N ASN A 257 -14.69 2.24 -13.49
CA ASN A 257 -15.35 2.31 -14.79
C ASN A 257 -14.39 2.95 -15.79
N ALA A 258 -13.93 2.17 -16.75
CA ALA A 258 -12.98 2.62 -17.76
C ALA A 258 -13.63 3.61 -18.75
N ASP A 259 -14.93 3.44 -19.07
CA ASP A 259 -15.63 4.34 -19.98
C ASP A 259 -15.78 5.73 -19.36
N SER A 260 -16.20 5.82 -18.10
CA SER A 260 -16.28 7.10 -17.39
C SER A 260 -14.91 7.77 -17.24
N MET A 261 -13.84 6.99 -17.03
CA MET A 261 -12.48 7.53 -17.01
C MET A 261 -12.08 8.07 -18.38
N GLN A 262 -12.41 7.37 -19.48
CA GLN A 262 -12.15 7.83 -20.84
C GLN A 262 -12.89 9.14 -21.15
N GLU A 263 -14.18 9.20 -20.83
CA GLU A 263 -15.00 10.40 -21.00
C GLU A 263 -14.40 11.60 -20.25
N LEU A 264 -13.96 11.39 -19.01
CA LEU A 264 -13.33 12.46 -18.22
C LEU A 264 -11.97 12.88 -18.81
N VAL A 265 -11.13 11.93 -19.24
CA VAL A 265 -9.85 12.22 -19.89
C VAL A 265 -10.05 13.04 -21.16
N ASP A 266 -11.02 12.65 -22.00
CA ASP A 266 -11.34 13.37 -23.25
C ASP A 266 -11.86 14.79 -22.97
N LYS A 267 -12.74 14.95 -21.98
CA LYS A 267 -13.21 16.26 -21.52
C LYS A 267 -12.05 17.13 -21.06
N VAL A 268 -11.19 16.62 -20.17
CA VAL A 268 -10.03 17.34 -19.66
C VAL A 268 -9.06 17.74 -20.78
N ARG A 269 -8.74 16.82 -21.70
CA ARG A 269 -7.87 17.10 -22.85
C ARG A 269 -8.44 18.19 -23.76
N LYS A 270 -9.75 18.15 -24.03
CA LYS A 270 -10.44 19.08 -24.92
C LYS A 270 -10.62 20.48 -24.30
N GLU A 271 -11.07 20.54 -23.06
CA GLU A 271 -11.48 21.78 -22.41
C GLU A 271 -10.30 22.49 -21.73
N GLU A 272 -9.49 21.75 -20.97
CA GLU A 272 -8.38 22.30 -20.19
C GLU A 272 -7.08 22.40 -20.99
N LYS A 273 -6.94 21.59 -22.05
CA LYS A 273 -5.74 21.54 -22.92
C LYS A 273 -4.44 21.44 -22.11
N PRO A 274 -4.31 20.48 -21.20
CA PRO A 274 -3.11 20.32 -20.41
C PRO A 274 -1.96 19.79 -21.25
N ASP A 275 -0.72 20.12 -20.85
CA ASP A 275 0.51 19.60 -21.44
C ASP A 275 0.76 18.13 -21.02
N ALA A 276 0.24 17.73 -19.85
CA ALA A 276 0.28 16.38 -19.32
C ALA A 276 -1.02 16.03 -18.58
N VAL A 277 -1.47 14.77 -18.69
CA VAL A 277 -2.56 14.19 -17.89
C VAL A 277 -2.00 13.07 -17.04
N ILE A 278 -2.11 13.24 -15.73
CA ILE A 278 -1.67 12.27 -14.72
C ILE A 278 -2.89 11.80 -13.96
N VAL A 279 -2.99 10.49 -13.76
CA VAL A 279 -3.95 9.92 -12.81
C VAL A 279 -3.21 9.61 -11.51
N ILE A 280 -3.64 10.19 -10.39
CA ILE A 280 -3.25 9.74 -9.07
C ILE A 280 -4.25 8.66 -8.65
N SER A 281 -3.75 7.43 -8.45
CA SER A 281 -4.60 6.25 -8.35
C SER A 281 -4.34 5.44 -7.09
N HIS A 282 -5.43 4.92 -6.51
CA HIS A 282 -5.35 3.92 -5.45
C HIS A 282 -5.98 2.57 -5.87
N ASN A 283 -6.01 2.26 -7.16
CA ASN A 283 -6.59 1.01 -7.67
C ASN A 283 -5.80 -0.25 -7.31
N GLY A 284 -4.47 -0.14 -7.28
CA GLY A 284 -3.51 -1.25 -7.28
C GLY A 284 -2.83 -1.43 -8.63
N TYR A 285 -1.59 -1.95 -8.61
CA TYR A 285 -0.69 -1.90 -9.76
C TYR A 285 -1.21 -2.64 -11.01
N ASP A 286 -1.76 -3.85 -10.84
CA ASP A 286 -2.30 -4.62 -11.98
C ASP A 286 -3.58 -4.01 -12.53
N VAL A 287 -4.41 -3.45 -11.66
CA VAL A 287 -5.62 -2.72 -12.02
C VAL A 287 -5.25 -1.46 -12.80
N ASP A 288 -4.22 -0.73 -12.38
CA ASP A 288 -3.69 0.45 -13.07
C ASP A 288 -3.10 0.10 -14.43
N LYS A 289 -2.40 -1.03 -14.56
CA LYS A 289 -1.92 -1.52 -15.88
C LYS A 289 -3.09 -1.82 -16.82
N LYS A 290 -4.16 -2.44 -16.32
CA LYS A 290 -5.36 -2.66 -17.12
C LYS A 290 -6.06 -1.35 -17.48
N MET A 291 -6.20 -0.41 -16.54
CA MET A 291 -6.75 0.93 -16.83
C MET A 291 -5.93 1.64 -17.91
N ALA A 292 -4.59 1.61 -17.80
CA ALA A 292 -3.68 2.17 -18.80
C ALA A 292 -3.82 1.51 -20.18
N GLN A 293 -4.21 0.22 -20.24
CA GLN A 293 -4.41 -0.51 -21.48
C GLN A 293 -5.70 -0.12 -22.20
N VAL A 294 -6.77 0.15 -21.45
CA VAL A 294 -8.12 0.35 -22.02
C VAL A 294 -8.54 1.82 -22.09
N VAL A 295 -7.83 2.73 -21.40
CA VAL A 295 -8.07 4.17 -21.46
C VAL A 295 -6.90 4.86 -22.14
N SER A 296 -7.19 5.64 -23.18
CA SER A 296 -6.20 6.42 -23.91
C SER A 296 -6.14 7.86 -23.42
N GLY A 297 -5.04 8.57 -23.72
CA GLY A 297 -4.89 9.98 -23.36
C GLY A 297 -4.37 10.27 -21.96
N ILE A 298 -4.08 9.25 -21.15
CA ILE A 298 -3.35 9.36 -19.88
C ILE A 298 -1.86 9.22 -20.18
N ASP A 299 -1.02 10.13 -19.66
CA ASP A 299 0.43 10.04 -19.80
C ASP A 299 1.05 9.17 -18.71
N PHE A 300 0.66 9.38 -17.45
CA PHE A 300 1.15 8.62 -16.29
C PHE A 300 0.01 8.25 -15.34
N ILE A 301 0.10 7.05 -14.76
CA ILE A 301 -0.66 6.65 -13.58
C ILE A 301 0.31 6.52 -12.41
N MET A 302 0.13 7.36 -11.40
CA MET A 302 0.90 7.33 -10.15
C MET A 302 0.08 6.56 -9.14
N GLY A 303 0.35 5.25 -9.04
CA GLY A 303 -0.46 4.27 -8.35
C GLY A 303 -0.06 4.00 -6.90
N GLY A 304 -0.96 3.36 -6.15
CA GLY A 304 -0.83 2.93 -4.77
C GLY A 304 -1.48 1.57 -4.50
N HIS A 305 -1.89 1.32 -3.25
CA HIS A 305 -2.65 0.17 -2.75
C HIS A 305 -1.89 -1.15 -2.66
N THR A 306 -1.08 -1.53 -3.65
CA THR A 306 -0.37 -2.82 -3.62
C THR A 306 0.95 -2.79 -2.85
N HIS A 307 1.39 -1.61 -2.40
CA HIS A 307 2.61 -1.39 -1.60
C HIS A 307 3.91 -1.78 -2.31
N ASP A 308 3.92 -1.87 -3.63
CA ASP A 308 5.07 -2.32 -4.40
C ASP A 308 6.01 -1.18 -4.76
N GLY A 309 7.27 -1.27 -4.37
CA GLY A 309 8.31 -0.35 -4.82
C GLY A 309 8.78 -0.74 -6.22
N VAL A 310 8.32 -0.04 -7.27
CA VAL A 310 8.67 -0.35 -8.67
C VAL A 310 9.68 0.68 -9.19
N PRO A 311 10.95 0.27 -9.47
CA PRO A 311 12.00 1.20 -9.86
C PRO A 311 11.92 1.73 -11.30
N GLU A 312 10.81 1.53 -11.97
CA GLU A 312 10.58 1.99 -13.35
C GLU A 312 9.20 2.61 -13.53
N ALA A 313 9.06 3.51 -14.50
CA ALA A 313 7.78 3.87 -15.08
C ALA A 313 7.44 2.81 -16.13
N TYR A 314 6.54 1.88 -15.80
CA TYR A 314 6.24 0.71 -16.63
C TYR A 314 5.37 1.10 -17.84
N PRO A 315 5.84 0.87 -19.10
CA PRO A 315 5.08 1.28 -20.28
C PRO A 315 3.94 0.30 -20.60
N VAL A 316 2.74 0.84 -20.74
CA VAL A 316 1.55 0.12 -21.19
C VAL A 316 1.05 0.73 -22.49
N LYS A 317 0.95 -0.07 -23.54
CA LYS A 317 0.42 0.36 -24.85
C LYS A 317 -1.10 0.33 -24.87
N ASN A 318 -1.69 1.36 -25.46
CA ASN A 318 -3.12 1.47 -25.74
C ASN A 318 -3.35 2.07 -27.13
N ASP A 319 -4.60 2.27 -27.52
CA ASP A 319 -4.98 2.81 -28.85
C ASP A 319 -4.51 4.26 -29.07
N GLY A 320 -4.29 5.01 -28.00
CA GLY A 320 -3.81 6.41 -28.03
C GLY A 320 -2.29 6.57 -27.93
N GLY A 321 -1.55 5.47 -27.66
CA GLY A 321 -0.09 5.52 -27.51
C GLY A 321 0.44 4.67 -26.37
N VAL A 322 1.11 5.32 -25.40
CA VAL A 322 1.71 4.66 -24.23
C VAL A 322 1.34 5.45 -22.97
N THR A 323 0.80 4.76 -21.99
CA THR A 323 0.63 5.25 -20.62
C THR A 323 1.66 4.59 -19.71
N TYR A 324 2.31 5.34 -18.84
CA TYR A 324 3.31 4.81 -17.90
C TYR A 324 2.70 4.62 -16.51
N VAL A 325 2.89 3.43 -15.92
CA VAL A 325 2.39 3.09 -14.58
C VAL A 325 3.55 3.06 -13.58
N CYS A 326 3.40 3.80 -12.46
CA CYS A 326 4.40 3.94 -11.41
C CYS A 326 3.80 3.55 -10.05
N ASN A 327 4.64 3.08 -9.10
CA ASN A 327 4.22 2.86 -7.71
C ASN A 327 5.37 3.16 -6.75
N ALA A 328 5.07 3.82 -5.61
CA ALA A 328 6.06 4.31 -4.65
C ALA A 328 6.21 3.44 -3.40
N GLY A 329 5.78 2.17 -3.44
CA GLY A 329 5.86 1.30 -2.27
C GLY A 329 4.90 1.73 -1.16
N SER A 330 5.38 1.73 0.09
CA SER A 330 4.56 2.08 1.26
C SER A 330 5.39 2.58 2.44
N ASN A 331 4.72 2.92 3.56
CA ASN A 331 5.32 3.29 4.86
C ASN A 331 6.31 4.47 4.79
N GLY A 332 6.17 5.34 3.79
CA GLY A 332 7.11 6.44 3.57
C GLY A 332 8.53 6.00 3.19
N LYS A 333 8.70 4.71 2.84
CA LYS A 333 9.98 4.09 2.52
C LYS A 333 10.57 4.57 1.20
N PHE A 334 9.72 5.00 0.27
CA PHE A 334 10.10 5.45 -1.06
C PHE A 334 9.43 6.77 -1.44
N LEU A 335 10.07 7.47 -2.36
CA LEU A 335 9.54 8.64 -3.05
C LEU A 335 9.78 8.48 -4.56
N ASN A 336 8.73 8.49 -5.37
CA ASN A 336 8.87 8.62 -6.81
C ASN A 336 9.25 10.06 -7.18
N VAL A 337 10.22 10.20 -8.06
CA VAL A 337 10.59 11.46 -8.70
C VAL A 337 10.46 11.30 -10.21
N LEU A 338 9.52 12.02 -10.79
CA LEU A 338 9.27 12.05 -12.23
C LEU A 338 9.58 13.46 -12.75
N ASP A 339 10.64 13.57 -13.53
CA ASP A 339 11.05 14.79 -14.21
C ASP A 339 10.55 14.75 -15.66
N LEU A 340 9.84 15.78 -16.09
CA LEU A 340 9.22 15.89 -17.41
C LEU A 340 9.90 16.99 -18.23
N ASP A 341 10.25 16.68 -19.48
CA ASP A 341 10.61 17.66 -20.51
C ASP A 341 9.36 17.96 -21.35
N ILE A 342 8.69 19.05 -21.00
CA ILE A 342 7.44 19.49 -21.65
C ILE A 342 7.78 20.58 -22.68
N GLN A 343 7.47 20.32 -23.94
CA GLN A 343 7.70 21.24 -25.06
C GLN A 343 6.50 21.24 -26.01
N ASN A 344 6.09 22.42 -26.45
CA ASN A 344 5.00 22.60 -27.42
C ASN A 344 3.69 21.89 -27.02
N GLY A 345 3.30 22.01 -25.74
CA GLY A 345 2.02 21.50 -25.26
C GLY A 345 1.99 19.97 -25.05
N ARG A 346 3.15 19.30 -24.93
CA ARG A 346 3.24 17.84 -24.72
C ARG A 346 4.54 17.44 -24.05
N ILE A 347 4.52 16.26 -23.43
CA ILE A 347 5.72 15.61 -22.91
C ILE A 347 6.55 15.12 -24.11
N LYS A 348 7.78 15.57 -24.19
CA LYS A 348 8.75 15.14 -25.19
C LYS A 348 9.60 13.99 -24.69
N ASP A 349 10.02 14.06 -23.44
CA ASP A 349 10.86 13.05 -22.78
C ASP A 349 10.66 13.12 -21.25
N PHE A 350 11.07 12.11 -20.51
CA PHE A 350 10.97 12.10 -19.06
C PHE A 350 12.10 11.29 -18.43
N LYS A 351 12.30 11.52 -17.13
CA LYS A 351 13.17 10.71 -16.28
C LYS A 351 12.44 10.31 -15.03
N PHE A 352 12.45 9.01 -14.71
CA PHE A 352 11.83 8.45 -13.51
C PHE A 352 12.89 7.91 -12.56
N THR A 353 12.68 8.08 -11.26
CA THR A 353 13.54 7.54 -10.20
C THR A 353 12.69 7.18 -8.99
N LEU A 354 12.81 5.96 -8.50
CA LEU A 354 12.30 5.54 -7.18
C LEU A 354 13.41 5.75 -6.14
N LEU A 355 13.24 6.72 -5.24
CA LEU A 355 14.20 7.06 -4.19
C LEU A 355 13.86 6.33 -2.88
N PRO A 356 14.70 5.43 -2.38
CA PRO A 356 14.57 4.90 -1.03
C PRO A 356 14.91 5.98 0.02
N ILE A 357 14.14 6.05 1.09
CA ILE A 357 14.36 6.97 2.22
C ILE A 357 15.09 6.20 3.33
N PHE A 358 16.42 6.36 3.40
CA PHE A 358 17.25 5.73 4.42
C PHE A 358 17.43 6.67 5.61
N SER A 359 16.87 6.31 6.77
CA SER A 359 16.88 7.20 7.94
C SER A 359 18.26 7.43 8.55
N ASP A 360 19.23 6.52 8.31
CA ASP A 360 20.61 6.67 8.74
C ASP A 360 21.42 7.69 7.91
N LEU A 361 20.94 8.03 6.71
CA LEU A 361 21.62 8.95 5.79
C LEU A 361 20.98 10.35 5.74
N ILE A 362 19.73 10.47 6.16
CA ILE A 362 18.93 11.69 6.01
C ILE A 362 18.73 12.34 7.37
N PRO A 363 19.17 13.59 7.58
CA PRO A 363 18.90 14.31 8.81
C PRO A 363 17.40 14.60 8.95
N GLU A 364 16.90 14.54 10.17
CA GLU A 364 15.51 14.87 10.47
C GLU A 364 15.25 16.37 10.26
N ASN A 365 14.19 16.70 9.54
CA ASN A 365 13.70 18.08 9.49
C ASN A 365 13.21 18.50 10.88
N PRO A 366 13.72 19.61 11.46
CA PRO A 366 13.44 19.95 12.86
C PRO A 366 11.97 20.33 13.12
N GLU A 367 11.29 20.95 12.15
CA GLU A 367 9.87 21.32 12.27
C GLU A 367 8.99 20.07 12.29
N MET A 368 9.19 19.15 11.35
CA MET A 368 8.46 17.90 11.30
C MET A 368 8.76 17.02 12.52
N LYS A 369 10.02 16.95 12.97
CA LYS A 369 10.40 16.23 14.19
C LYS A 369 9.65 16.78 15.42
N LYS A 370 9.57 18.08 15.56
CA LYS A 370 8.83 18.74 16.64
C LYS A 370 7.35 18.39 16.57
N TYR A 371 6.75 18.49 15.39
CA TYR A 371 5.35 18.14 15.17
C TYR A 371 5.06 16.68 15.55
N ILE A 372 5.89 15.74 15.09
CA ILE A 372 5.74 14.31 15.43
C ILE A 372 5.79 14.10 16.95
N ALA A 373 6.75 14.73 17.63
CA ALA A 373 6.84 14.64 19.08
C ALA A 373 5.58 15.18 19.77
N GLU A 374 5.02 16.30 19.30
CA GLU A 374 3.81 16.91 19.86
C GLU A 374 2.58 16.01 19.70
N VAL A 375 2.33 15.46 18.51
CA VAL A 375 1.15 14.62 18.25
C VAL A 375 1.23 13.26 18.93
N ARG A 376 2.43 12.70 19.13
CA ARG A 376 2.65 11.42 19.83
C ARG A 376 2.69 11.54 21.35
N LYS A 377 3.03 12.70 21.88
CA LYS A 377 3.21 12.94 23.32
C LYS A 377 2.09 12.41 24.22
N PRO A 378 0.79 12.58 23.90
CA PRO A 378 -0.29 12.05 24.73
C PRO A 378 -0.26 10.52 24.89
N PHE A 379 0.37 9.81 23.97
CA PHE A 379 0.36 8.36 23.86
C PHE A 379 1.71 7.70 24.17
N GLU A 380 2.80 8.48 24.37
CA GLU A 380 4.17 7.97 24.54
C GLU A 380 4.30 6.89 25.63
N LYS A 381 3.59 7.07 26.75
CA LYS A 381 3.63 6.11 27.86
C LYS A 381 3.10 4.74 27.44
N ASP A 382 2.03 4.71 26.66
CA ASP A 382 1.45 3.46 26.16
C ASP A 382 2.29 2.89 25.03
N LEU A 383 2.67 3.72 24.05
CA LEU A 383 3.45 3.32 22.89
C LEU A 383 4.80 2.69 23.27
N GLY A 384 5.51 3.28 24.25
CA GLY A 384 6.81 2.79 24.73
C GLY A 384 6.75 1.57 25.65
N ARG A 385 5.57 1.06 25.97
CA ARG A 385 5.40 -0.06 26.89
C ARG A 385 5.85 -1.37 26.24
N VAL A 386 6.89 -1.98 26.81
CA VAL A 386 7.43 -3.27 26.35
C VAL A 386 6.48 -4.40 26.75
N ILE A 387 6.13 -5.25 25.80
CA ILE A 387 5.20 -6.36 25.96
C ILE A 387 5.94 -7.71 25.95
N ALA A 388 6.87 -7.89 25.02
CA ALA A 388 7.61 -9.12 24.81
C ALA A 388 8.97 -8.81 24.14
N THR A 389 9.74 -9.86 23.80
CA THR A 389 10.94 -9.78 22.96
C THR A 389 10.88 -10.84 21.88
N THR A 390 11.65 -10.66 20.79
CA THR A 390 11.72 -11.63 19.70
C THR A 390 13.15 -12.02 19.35
N GLU A 391 13.38 -13.30 19.09
CA GLU A 391 14.62 -13.84 18.52
C GLU A 391 14.53 -14.07 17.00
N VAL A 392 13.37 -13.80 16.41
CA VAL A 392 13.11 -13.97 14.98
C VAL A 392 12.57 -12.67 14.35
N THR A 393 12.69 -12.56 13.04
CA THR A 393 12.06 -11.43 12.32
C THR A 393 10.55 -11.56 12.35
N LEU A 394 9.86 -10.51 12.78
CA LEU A 394 8.41 -10.39 12.69
C LEU A 394 8.04 -9.50 11.52
N PHE A 395 7.16 -9.98 10.63
CA PHE A 395 6.74 -9.29 9.41
C PHE A 395 5.37 -9.77 8.95
N ARG A 396 4.72 -8.97 8.08
CA ARG A 396 3.41 -9.31 7.50
C ARG A 396 3.44 -9.45 5.97
N ARG A 397 4.27 -8.69 5.30
CA ARG A 397 4.27 -8.53 3.83
C ARG A 397 4.44 -9.86 3.06
N GLY A 398 3.55 -10.10 2.10
CA GLY A 398 3.49 -11.26 1.22
C GLY A 398 2.08 -11.85 1.09
N ASN A 399 1.80 -12.60 0.03
CA ASN A 399 0.45 -13.09 -0.27
C ASN A 399 -0.17 -13.99 0.83
N PHE A 400 0.66 -14.64 1.64
CA PHE A 400 0.23 -15.55 2.73
C PHE A 400 0.77 -15.06 4.08
N ASN A 401 0.55 -15.85 5.14
CA ASN A 401 0.97 -15.46 6.49
C ASN A 401 2.45 -15.06 6.56
N GLY A 402 2.72 -13.92 7.19
CA GLY A 402 4.00 -13.59 7.78
C GLY A 402 4.05 -14.02 9.25
N SER A 403 5.19 -13.83 9.90
CA SER A 403 5.35 -14.18 11.31
C SER A 403 4.50 -13.34 12.27
N TRP A 404 4.26 -12.04 11.97
CA TRP A 404 3.30 -11.23 12.72
C TRP A 404 1.86 -11.72 12.54
N ASP A 405 1.47 -12.08 11.31
CA ASP A 405 0.13 -12.62 11.04
C ASP A 405 -0.08 -13.91 11.82
N GLN A 406 0.95 -14.75 11.91
CA GLN A 406 0.87 -16.00 12.67
C GLN A 406 0.68 -15.75 14.17
N ILE A 407 1.40 -14.77 14.74
CA ILE A 407 1.20 -14.36 16.15
C ILE A 407 -0.24 -13.91 16.38
N ILE A 408 -0.82 -13.12 15.49
CA ILE A 408 -2.23 -12.68 15.59
C ILE A 408 -3.17 -13.90 15.51
N CYS A 409 -2.92 -14.80 14.58
CA CYS A 409 -3.72 -16.02 14.42
C CYS A 409 -3.62 -16.96 15.64
N ASP A 410 -2.42 -17.14 16.18
CA ASP A 410 -2.19 -17.97 17.36
C ASP A 410 -2.82 -17.34 18.62
N ALA A 411 -2.74 -16.02 18.77
CA ALA A 411 -3.40 -15.27 19.83
C ALA A 411 -4.93 -15.46 19.79
N LEU A 412 -5.53 -15.33 18.62
CA LEU A 412 -6.96 -15.58 18.43
C LEU A 412 -7.35 -17.00 18.82
N ARG A 413 -6.55 -18.00 18.45
CA ARG A 413 -6.83 -19.40 18.79
C ARG A 413 -6.68 -19.67 20.28
N GLU A 414 -5.56 -19.26 20.87
CA GLU A 414 -5.24 -19.56 22.26
C GLU A 414 -6.14 -18.79 23.23
N VAL A 415 -6.23 -17.48 23.06
CA VAL A 415 -6.98 -16.63 24.00
C VAL A 415 -8.49 -16.82 23.88
N LYS A 416 -9.01 -17.09 22.66
CA LYS A 416 -10.45 -17.33 22.45
C LYS A 416 -10.85 -18.80 22.55
N GLY A 417 -9.91 -19.73 22.61
CA GLY A 417 -10.20 -21.17 22.62
C GLY A 417 -10.81 -21.66 21.30
N ALA A 418 -10.30 -21.17 20.17
CA ALA A 418 -10.79 -21.52 18.85
C ALA A 418 -9.98 -22.66 18.22
N ASP A 419 -10.65 -23.46 17.38
CA ASP A 419 -10.01 -24.50 16.56
C ASP A 419 -9.22 -23.86 15.40
N ILE A 420 -9.80 -22.83 14.80
CA ILE A 420 -9.30 -22.14 13.61
C ILE A 420 -9.35 -20.64 13.85
N SER A 421 -8.38 -19.89 13.33
CA SER A 421 -8.43 -18.44 13.29
C SER A 421 -8.36 -17.92 11.85
N LEU A 422 -9.08 -16.83 11.61
CA LEU A 422 -9.08 -16.07 10.35
C LEU A 422 -8.78 -14.60 10.67
N SER A 423 -7.71 -14.07 10.08
CA SER A 423 -7.33 -12.67 10.21
C SER A 423 -7.29 -12.02 8.83
N PRO A 424 -7.72 -10.76 8.68
CA PRO A 424 -7.66 -10.08 7.38
C PRO A 424 -6.25 -10.03 6.82
N GLY A 425 -6.13 -10.15 5.50
CA GLY A 425 -4.87 -10.03 4.76
C GLY A 425 -4.47 -8.57 4.55
N PHE A 426 -4.39 -7.77 5.61
CA PHE A 426 -3.92 -6.39 5.53
C PHE A 426 -2.44 -6.33 5.16
N ARG A 427 -2.06 -5.34 4.35
CA ARG A 427 -0.68 -5.17 3.86
C ARG A 427 0.16 -4.21 4.69
N TRP A 428 -0.48 -3.33 5.48
CA TRP A 428 0.25 -2.46 6.40
C TRP A 428 0.85 -3.25 7.57
N GLY A 429 1.64 -2.60 8.36
CA GLY A 429 2.36 -3.18 9.47
C GLY A 429 3.85 -3.20 9.20
N THR A 430 4.62 -2.98 10.25
CA THR A 430 6.07 -2.86 10.19
C THR A 430 6.73 -4.15 10.63
N SER A 431 8.05 -4.25 10.47
CA SER A 431 8.82 -5.40 10.92
C SER A 431 9.52 -5.12 12.24
N VAL A 432 9.75 -6.18 13.02
CA VAL A 432 10.64 -6.18 14.20
C VAL A 432 11.77 -7.16 13.90
N ILE A 433 13.03 -6.75 14.13
CA ILE A 433 14.20 -7.60 13.86
C ILE A 433 14.60 -8.42 15.09
N PRO A 434 15.34 -9.54 14.92
CA PRO A 434 15.77 -10.39 16.02
C PRO A 434 16.52 -9.63 17.12
N GLY A 435 16.29 -10.00 18.37
CA GLY A 435 16.92 -9.36 19.54
C GLY A 435 16.24 -8.09 20.04
N GLN A 436 15.18 -7.63 19.39
CA GLN A 436 14.45 -6.42 19.80
C GLN A 436 13.30 -6.70 20.76
N GLU A 437 12.96 -5.66 21.52
CA GLU A 437 11.72 -5.59 22.27
C GLU A 437 10.54 -5.39 21.32
N ILE A 438 9.41 -6.01 21.68
CA ILE A 438 8.11 -5.76 21.06
C ILE A 438 7.38 -4.79 21.97
N THR A 439 7.17 -3.57 21.49
CA THR A 439 6.44 -2.53 22.20
C THR A 439 4.95 -2.55 21.87
N PHE A 440 4.15 -1.79 22.63
CA PHE A 440 2.75 -1.57 22.27
C PHE A 440 2.61 -0.83 20.93
N ASP A 441 3.55 0.06 20.58
CA ASP A 441 3.58 0.73 19.27
C ASP A 441 3.74 -0.28 18.13
N ASP A 442 4.64 -1.27 18.27
CA ASP A 442 4.81 -2.34 17.30
C ASP A 442 3.53 -3.18 17.13
N LEU A 443 2.88 -3.53 18.24
CA LEU A 443 1.60 -4.26 18.23
C LEU A 443 0.48 -3.43 17.59
N ALA A 444 0.34 -2.18 18.02
CA ALA A 444 -0.70 -1.29 17.51
C ALA A 444 -0.56 -1.03 16.02
N THR A 445 0.67 -0.89 15.52
CA THR A 445 0.94 -0.76 14.08
C THR A 445 0.42 -1.97 13.27
N GLN A 446 0.30 -3.15 13.88
CA GLN A 446 -0.28 -4.33 13.20
C GLN A 446 -1.80 -4.38 13.28
N THR A 447 -2.42 -3.68 14.23
CA THR A 447 -3.80 -3.95 14.66
C THR A 447 -4.69 -2.70 14.79
N ALA A 448 -4.11 -1.49 14.78
CA ALA A 448 -4.86 -0.25 14.97
C ALA A 448 -5.78 0.06 13.79
N MET A 449 -7.08 -0.17 13.98
CA MET A 449 -8.13 0.17 13.02
C MET A 449 -9.44 0.51 13.71
N THR A 450 -10.39 1.06 12.97
CA THR A 450 -11.64 1.64 13.47
C THR A 450 -12.73 0.62 13.78
N TYR A 451 -12.56 -0.65 13.38
CA TYR A 451 -13.47 -1.77 13.67
C TYR A 451 -12.68 -3.02 14.10
N PRO A 452 -11.98 -2.93 15.25
CA PRO A 452 -10.98 -3.91 15.68
C PRO A 452 -11.58 -5.12 16.41
N GLU A 453 -12.88 -5.16 16.61
CA GLU A 453 -13.53 -6.11 17.48
C GLU A 453 -13.35 -7.56 17.01
N THR A 454 -13.03 -8.43 17.96
CA THR A 454 -12.88 -9.86 17.74
C THR A 454 -14.22 -10.59 17.78
N TYR A 455 -14.27 -11.78 17.19
CA TYR A 455 -15.40 -12.70 17.28
C TYR A 455 -14.94 -14.13 17.55
N LEU A 456 -15.85 -14.93 18.11
CA LEU A 456 -15.79 -16.39 18.18
C LEU A 456 -17.13 -16.94 17.69
N LYS A 457 -17.12 -17.69 16.59
CA LYS A 457 -18.34 -18.22 15.95
C LYS A 457 -18.14 -19.69 15.55
N GLU A 458 -19.25 -20.44 15.47
CA GLU A 458 -19.26 -21.73 14.81
C GLU A 458 -19.42 -21.57 13.30
N MET A 459 -18.51 -22.15 12.51
CA MET A 459 -18.59 -22.21 11.05
C MET A 459 -18.37 -23.65 10.58
N ASP A 460 -19.10 -24.07 9.57
CA ASP A 460 -18.83 -25.36 8.94
C ASP A 460 -17.64 -25.28 7.96
N GLY A 461 -17.04 -26.45 7.65
CA GLY A 461 -15.86 -26.49 6.80
C GLY A 461 -16.12 -25.98 5.39
N LYS A 462 -17.35 -26.10 4.87
CA LYS A 462 -17.75 -25.56 3.58
C LYS A 462 -17.69 -24.03 3.57
N THR A 463 -18.23 -23.41 4.60
CA THR A 463 -18.19 -21.93 4.78
C THR A 463 -16.74 -21.42 4.90
N ILE A 464 -15.91 -22.12 5.69
CA ILE A 464 -14.48 -21.77 5.82
C ILE A 464 -13.78 -21.82 4.46
N LYS A 465 -13.95 -22.92 3.70
CA LYS A 465 -13.36 -23.04 2.35
C LYS A 465 -13.88 -21.92 1.43
N MET A 466 -15.18 -21.64 1.46
CA MET A 466 -15.80 -20.60 0.62
C MET A 466 -15.19 -19.22 0.86
N ILE A 467 -14.99 -18.83 2.13
CA ILE A 467 -14.33 -17.56 2.49
C ILE A 467 -12.92 -17.47 1.90
N LEU A 468 -12.14 -18.56 2.03
CA LEU A 468 -10.77 -18.59 1.52
C LEU A 468 -10.70 -18.55 -0.02
N GLU A 469 -11.62 -19.23 -0.70
CA GLU A 469 -11.69 -19.23 -2.18
C GLU A 469 -12.15 -17.89 -2.73
N ASP A 470 -13.09 -17.23 -2.07
CA ASP A 470 -13.59 -15.90 -2.44
C ASP A 470 -12.46 -14.85 -2.35
N VAL A 471 -11.74 -14.81 -1.23
CA VAL A 471 -10.59 -13.91 -1.09
C VAL A 471 -9.45 -14.28 -2.04
N ALA A 472 -9.24 -15.57 -2.34
CA ALA A 472 -8.27 -15.99 -3.35
C ALA A 472 -8.61 -15.44 -4.73
N ASP A 473 -9.89 -15.30 -5.08
CA ASP A 473 -10.29 -14.69 -6.34
C ASP A 473 -9.98 -13.19 -6.41
N ASN A 474 -10.04 -12.50 -5.29
CA ASN A 474 -9.64 -11.09 -5.22
C ASN A 474 -8.16 -10.84 -5.57
N LEU A 475 -7.28 -11.84 -5.40
CA LEU A 475 -5.86 -11.72 -5.71
C LEU A 475 -5.51 -12.34 -7.06
N PHE A 476 -6.16 -13.46 -7.39
CA PHE A 476 -5.75 -14.32 -8.49
C PHE A 476 -6.80 -14.42 -9.60
N ASN A 477 -7.73 -13.46 -9.67
CA ASN A 477 -8.59 -13.32 -10.82
C ASN A 477 -7.75 -12.94 -12.05
N PRO A 478 -7.89 -13.61 -13.20
CA PRO A 478 -7.14 -13.28 -14.40
C PRO A 478 -7.48 -11.90 -14.98
N ASP A 479 -8.66 -11.36 -14.67
CA ASP A 479 -9.03 -9.98 -14.99
C ASP A 479 -8.74 -9.06 -13.81
N PRO A 480 -7.76 -8.12 -13.90
CA PRO A 480 -7.40 -7.22 -12.82
C PRO A 480 -8.55 -6.35 -12.30
N PHE A 481 -9.55 -6.03 -13.12
CA PHE A 481 -10.70 -5.24 -12.64
C PHE A 481 -11.58 -5.97 -11.61
N TYR A 482 -11.39 -7.27 -11.42
CA TYR A 482 -12.01 -8.05 -10.34
C TYR A 482 -11.07 -8.28 -9.14
N GLN A 483 -9.83 -7.82 -9.21
CA GLN A 483 -8.88 -7.91 -8.09
C GLN A 483 -9.18 -6.80 -7.09
N GLN A 484 -9.85 -7.16 -6.01
CA GLN A 484 -10.30 -6.21 -4.98
C GLN A 484 -9.20 -5.86 -3.96
N GLY A 485 -7.97 -6.30 -4.17
CA GLY A 485 -6.82 -6.00 -3.32
C GLY A 485 -6.78 -6.79 -1.99
N GLY A 486 -5.88 -6.38 -1.11
CA GLY A 486 -5.52 -7.14 0.07
C GLY A 486 -4.62 -8.32 -0.25
N ASP A 487 -4.25 -9.10 0.76
CA ASP A 487 -3.59 -10.40 0.66
C ASP A 487 -4.58 -11.52 1.05
N MET A 488 -4.16 -12.78 0.96
CA MET A 488 -4.98 -13.91 1.43
C MET A 488 -5.38 -13.72 2.89
N VAL A 489 -6.56 -14.20 3.24
CA VAL A 489 -6.94 -14.38 4.65
C VAL A 489 -5.82 -15.11 5.35
N ARG A 490 -5.33 -14.53 6.44
CA ARG A 490 -4.32 -15.15 7.29
C ARG A 490 -5.00 -16.22 8.13
N THR A 491 -4.44 -17.42 8.13
CA THR A 491 -5.08 -18.57 8.76
C THR A 491 -4.22 -19.12 9.88
N GLY A 492 -4.85 -19.58 10.95
CA GLY A 492 -4.22 -20.37 12.00
C GLY A 492 -5.03 -21.63 12.29
N GLY A 493 -4.34 -22.72 12.59
CA GLY A 493 -5.00 -23.99 12.93
C GLY A 493 -5.37 -24.88 11.75
N ILE A 494 -5.09 -24.44 10.51
CA ILE A 494 -5.29 -25.23 9.28
C ILE A 494 -4.06 -25.19 8.38
N SER A 495 -3.91 -26.22 7.56
CA SER A 495 -2.96 -26.30 6.45
C SER A 495 -3.71 -26.68 5.17
N TYR A 496 -3.23 -26.23 4.01
CA TYR A 496 -3.88 -26.52 2.73
C TYR A 496 -2.89 -26.42 1.55
N ARG A 497 -3.27 -27.00 0.42
CA ARG A 497 -2.59 -26.81 -0.86
C ARG A 497 -3.28 -25.69 -1.61
N PHE A 498 -2.49 -24.82 -2.25
CA PHE A 498 -2.98 -23.66 -2.99
C PHE A 498 -2.44 -23.60 -4.40
N ASP A 499 -3.34 -23.51 -5.37
CA ASP A 499 -3.04 -23.34 -6.79
C ASP A 499 -3.50 -21.94 -7.26
N PRO A 500 -2.58 -20.99 -7.47
CA PRO A 500 -2.94 -19.63 -7.92
C PRO A 500 -3.56 -19.62 -9.33
N LEU A 501 -3.31 -20.66 -10.15
CA LEU A 501 -3.85 -20.79 -11.51
C LEU A 501 -5.21 -21.50 -11.56
N GLY A 502 -5.67 -22.00 -10.39
CA GLY A 502 -6.99 -22.65 -10.27
C GLY A 502 -8.13 -21.66 -10.50
N LYS A 503 -9.29 -22.18 -10.90
CA LYS A 503 -10.54 -21.40 -10.92
C LYS A 503 -11.07 -21.23 -9.50
N ILE A 504 -11.85 -20.15 -9.27
CA ILE A 504 -12.57 -19.94 -8.01
C ILE A 504 -13.30 -21.22 -7.56
N GLY A 505 -13.19 -21.55 -6.28
CA GLY A 505 -13.72 -22.78 -5.68
C GLY A 505 -12.80 -24.02 -5.78
N ASN A 506 -11.73 -23.95 -6.58
CA ASN A 506 -10.77 -25.04 -6.79
C ASN A 506 -9.31 -24.64 -6.59
N ARG A 507 -9.03 -23.44 -6.05
CA ARG A 507 -7.66 -23.01 -5.70
C ARG A 507 -7.17 -23.70 -4.44
N LEU A 508 -8.06 -23.97 -3.48
CA LEU A 508 -7.72 -24.65 -2.24
C LEU A 508 -8.10 -26.14 -2.27
N SER A 509 -7.15 -26.99 -1.91
CA SER A 509 -7.34 -28.43 -1.80
C SER A 509 -6.62 -28.98 -0.56
N ASN A 510 -6.96 -30.20 -0.15
CA ASN A 510 -6.34 -30.91 0.98
C ASN A 510 -6.29 -30.06 2.26
N ILE A 511 -7.41 -29.40 2.59
CA ILE A 511 -7.48 -28.60 3.82
C ILE A 511 -7.52 -29.54 5.00
N THR A 512 -6.56 -29.40 5.92
CA THR A 512 -6.45 -30.22 7.14
C THR A 512 -6.31 -29.36 8.37
N LEU A 513 -6.77 -29.85 9.50
CA LEU A 513 -6.47 -29.29 10.81
C LEU A 513 -5.02 -29.60 11.20
N MET A 514 -4.48 -28.92 12.23
CA MET A 514 -3.11 -29.15 12.71
C MET A 514 -2.84 -30.57 13.23
N ASN A 515 -3.87 -31.32 13.56
CA ASN A 515 -3.75 -32.74 13.92
C ASN A 515 -3.78 -33.70 12.71
N GLY A 516 -3.72 -33.16 11.49
CA GLY A 516 -3.72 -33.92 10.23
C GLY A 516 -5.08 -34.42 9.77
N LYS A 517 -6.16 -34.20 10.54
CA LYS A 517 -7.51 -34.60 10.12
C LYS A 517 -8.03 -33.64 9.04
N PRO A 518 -8.74 -34.15 8.02
CA PRO A 518 -9.31 -33.30 6.99
C PRO A 518 -10.37 -32.35 7.56
N LEU A 519 -10.48 -31.16 6.98
CA LEU A 519 -11.58 -30.24 7.24
C LEU A 519 -12.86 -30.81 6.61
N GLU A 520 -13.77 -31.27 7.47
CA GLU A 520 -15.02 -31.90 7.04
C GLU A 520 -16.05 -30.81 6.65
N PRO A 521 -16.64 -30.85 5.43
CA PRO A 521 -17.50 -29.78 4.93
C PRO A 521 -18.69 -29.42 5.83
N ASN A 522 -19.32 -30.41 6.43
CA ASN A 522 -20.56 -30.23 7.22
C ASN A 522 -20.31 -30.17 8.73
N LYS A 523 -19.08 -30.34 9.18
CA LYS A 523 -18.72 -30.25 10.58
C LYS A 523 -18.49 -28.81 11.00
N LYS A 524 -19.01 -28.43 12.17
CA LYS A 524 -18.78 -27.12 12.75
C LYS A 524 -17.48 -27.08 13.55
N TYR A 525 -16.79 -25.97 13.41
CA TYR A 525 -15.54 -25.63 14.08
C TYR A 525 -15.70 -24.30 14.79
N LYS A 526 -15.05 -24.12 15.93
CA LYS A 526 -14.94 -22.81 16.58
C LYS A 526 -13.93 -21.96 15.82
N VAL A 527 -14.40 -20.89 15.21
CA VAL A 527 -13.57 -19.97 14.41
C VAL A 527 -13.51 -18.62 15.10
N ALA A 528 -12.30 -18.17 15.43
CA ALA A 528 -12.04 -16.82 15.91
C ALA A 528 -11.52 -15.92 14.77
N GLY A 529 -11.86 -14.65 14.82
CA GLY A 529 -11.35 -13.65 13.88
C GLY A 529 -11.64 -12.25 14.39
N TRP A 530 -11.39 -11.24 13.55
CA TRP A 530 -11.57 -9.84 13.87
C TRP A 530 -11.85 -9.01 12.62
N ALA A 531 -12.12 -7.69 12.80
CA ALA A 531 -12.30 -6.72 11.73
C ALA A 531 -13.43 -7.09 10.74
N THR A 532 -14.60 -7.40 11.25
CA THR A 532 -15.78 -7.69 10.43
C THR A 532 -16.37 -6.44 9.82
N VAL A 533 -16.44 -6.39 8.49
CA VAL A 533 -16.98 -5.23 7.74
C VAL A 533 -18.51 -5.16 7.82
N GLY A 534 -19.21 -6.30 7.66
CA GLY A 534 -20.68 -6.33 7.54
C GLY A 534 -21.41 -6.01 8.84
N SER A 535 -20.93 -6.47 10.00
CA SER A 535 -21.56 -6.25 11.29
C SER A 535 -20.53 -6.02 12.39
N LYS A 536 -20.88 -5.22 13.40
CA LYS A 536 -20.02 -5.05 14.56
C LYS A 536 -19.91 -6.38 15.31
N SER A 537 -18.69 -6.82 15.57
CA SER A 537 -18.41 -8.00 16.40
C SER A 537 -18.49 -7.65 17.90
N PRO A 538 -18.83 -8.61 18.77
CA PRO A 538 -19.09 -8.32 20.19
C PRO A 538 -17.85 -8.39 21.09
N GLY A 539 -16.71 -8.86 20.57
CA GLY A 539 -15.49 -9.10 21.36
C GLY A 539 -14.70 -7.83 21.63
N GLU A 540 -13.66 -7.99 22.43
CA GLU A 540 -12.66 -6.95 22.68
C GLU A 540 -11.86 -6.64 21.41
N PRO A 541 -11.19 -5.48 21.36
CA PRO A 541 -10.29 -5.15 20.28
C PRO A 541 -9.14 -6.16 20.13
N ILE A 542 -8.75 -6.45 18.90
CA ILE A 542 -7.72 -7.44 18.59
C ILE A 542 -6.40 -7.20 19.32
N TRP A 543 -5.99 -5.94 19.53
CA TRP A 543 -4.75 -5.63 20.25
C TRP A 543 -4.75 -6.11 21.69
N GLU A 544 -5.89 -6.16 22.39
CA GLU A 544 -6.00 -6.72 23.73
C GLU A 544 -5.79 -8.25 23.74
N THR A 545 -6.37 -8.93 22.75
CA THR A 545 -6.18 -10.38 22.55
C THR A 545 -4.70 -10.70 22.27
N VAL A 546 -4.06 -9.95 21.35
CA VAL A 546 -2.65 -10.19 20.97
C VAL A 546 -1.70 -9.79 22.11
N GLU A 547 -1.98 -8.71 22.82
CA GLU A 547 -1.20 -8.30 23.99
C GLU A 547 -1.25 -9.38 25.10
N THR A 548 -2.43 -9.95 25.36
CA THR A 548 -2.60 -11.05 26.32
C THR A 548 -1.73 -12.26 25.95
N TYR A 549 -1.73 -12.65 24.69
CA TYR A 549 -0.89 -13.72 24.16
C TYR A 549 0.61 -13.40 24.32
N LEU A 550 1.04 -12.24 23.89
CA LEU A 550 2.46 -11.83 23.96
C LEU A 550 2.96 -11.75 25.40
N LYS A 551 2.16 -11.27 26.34
CA LYS A 551 2.49 -11.24 27.78
C LYS A 551 2.63 -12.63 28.38
N ALA A 552 1.85 -13.62 27.92
CA ALA A 552 1.96 -14.99 28.36
C ALA A 552 3.24 -15.65 27.83
N HIS A 553 3.60 -15.38 26.57
CA HIS A 553 4.75 -16.00 25.91
C HIS A 553 6.08 -15.24 26.10
N LYS A 554 6.09 -13.97 26.41
CA LYS A 554 7.23 -13.07 26.75
C LYS A 554 8.43 -13.08 25.80
N HIS A 555 8.91 -14.24 25.37
CA HIS A 555 10.06 -14.42 24.49
C HIS A 555 9.66 -15.24 23.26
N ILE A 556 9.57 -14.60 22.13
CA ILE A 556 9.21 -15.24 20.86
C ILE A 556 10.49 -15.80 20.22
N LYS A 557 10.79 -17.07 20.52
CA LYS A 557 12.00 -17.76 20.02
C LYS A 557 11.84 -18.27 18.59
N GLN A 558 10.64 -18.62 18.20
CA GLN A 558 10.30 -19.09 16.86
C GLN A 558 8.83 -18.86 16.58
N VAL A 559 8.51 -18.70 15.32
CA VAL A 559 7.13 -18.65 14.81
C VAL A 559 7.01 -19.69 13.69
N LYS A 560 6.17 -20.69 13.90
CA LYS A 560 5.86 -21.67 12.85
C LYS A 560 4.71 -21.10 12.03
N VAL A 561 5.03 -20.60 10.85
CA VAL A 561 4.04 -19.97 9.98
C VAL A 561 3.20 -21.02 9.24
N ASP A 562 1.87 -20.91 9.32
CA ASP A 562 0.91 -21.77 8.64
C ASP A 562 0.73 -21.30 7.19
N THR A 563 1.80 -21.38 6.37
CA THR A 563 1.75 -21.09 4.94
C THR A 563 1.19 -22.29 4.17
N PRO A 564 0.42 -22.06 3.09
CA PRO A 564 -0.03 -23.15 2.24
C PRO A 564 1.13 -23.80 1.48
N GLU A 565 0.95 -25.08 1.12
CA GLU A 565 1.77 -25.73 0.09
C GLU A 565 1.36 -25.16 -1.28
N LEU A 566 2.25 -24.41 -1.93
CA LEU A 566 1.99 -23.83 -3.26
C LEU A 566 2.21 -24.87 -4.35
N VAL A 567 1.25 -25.01 -5.26
CA VAL A 567 1.32 -25.91 -6.41
C VAL A 567 1.24 -25.12 -7.72
N ASN A 568 1.74 -25.70 -8.81
CA ASN A 568 1.79 -25.08 -10.14
C ASN A 568 2.55 -23.73 -10.20
N VAL A 569 3.51 -23.52 -9.27
CA VAL A 569 4.31 -22.29 -9.16
C VAL A 569 5.77 -22.48 -9.56
N LYS A 570 6.15 -23.60 -10.14
CA LYS A 570 7.53 -23.89 -10.55
C LYS A 570 8.03 -22.82 -11.55
N GLY A 571 9.15 -22.19 -11.19
CA GLY A 571 9.77 -21.13 -12.02
C GLY A 571 9.04 -19.78 -11.96
N ASN A 572 8.11 -19.58 -11.02
CA ASN A 572 7.47 -18.29 -10.80
C ASN A 572 8.45 -17.33 -10.11
N PRO A 573 8.83 -16.19 -10.75
CA PRO A 573 9.77 -15.23 -10.15
C PRO A 573 9.15 -14.43 -9.00
N GLY A 574 7.85 -14.56 -8.75
CA GLY A 574 7.14 -14.02 -7.58
C GLY A 574 7.36 -14.83 -6.30
N ILE A 575 8.30 -15.78 -6.29
CA ILE A 575 8.67 -16.57 -5.09
C ILE A 575 10.18 -16.58 -4.95
N THR A 576 10.67 -16.37 -3.72
CA THR A 576 12.05 -16.63 -3.32
C THR A 576 12.08 -17.39 -1.99
N TYR A 577 13.08 -18.25 -1.83
CA TYR A 577 13.34 -19.02 -0.61
C TYR A 577 14.60 -18.52 0.12
N ASN A 578 15.23 -17.45 -0.38
CA ASN A 578 16.50 -16.91 0.12
C ASN A 578 16.32 -15.73 1.09
N CYS A 579 15.21 -15.69 1.84
CA CYS A 579 14.87 -14.63 2.79
C CYS A 579 14.94 -15.08 4.25
#